data_367c7a0be35cd700d99a7b3c91658be5
#
_entry.id   367c7a0be35cd700d99a7b3c91658be5
#
_cell.length_a   1.000
_cell.length_b   1.000
_cell.length_c   1.000
_cell.angle_alpha   90.00
_cell.angle_beta   90.00
_cell.angle_gamma   90.00
#
_symmetry.space_group_name_H-M   'P 1'
#
loop_
_entity.id
_entity.type
_entity.pdbx_description
1 polymer ?
#
loop_
_entity_poly.entity_id
_entity_poly.type
_entity_poly.pdbx_seq_one_letter_code
_entity_poly.pdbx_strand_id
1 'polypeptide(L)'
;MRKGNHGGDWAAYQAKHDALPRLDFSANVSPLGPPEGVKRAMREAIEHVAQYPDPRCCALRKALGEHHGVDPAHILCGNGAADLIDRLALALRPKRALVTAPTFSEYAEALERVGGQVISFPLREEGGFAVTPEILDAITPDVDVLFLCEPNNPTGRTTEPGLLQAILEKCRACGVLVVLDECFAPFLLTPRSQIPVLRVYRLLILRAFTKFYGLAGVRLGYCLCADTDLLDRMALAGQPWPVSNLAQAAGVAALRETAYAEKLRDLLAQQRPWLKQQLERQGCFVLPGEANYLLFRSPDPKLGRRLERQGVLIRTCADYDGLGPNWFRVAVRTAAENQRLIETMEGLL
;
A
#
# COMPACT_ATOMS: atom_id res chain seq x y z
N MET A 1 14.03 0.44 -17.45
CA MET A 1 13.51 -0.56 -16.48
C MET A 1 13.36 0.13 -15.13
N ARG A 2 12.23 -0.04 -14.44
CA ARG A 2 12.03 0.48 -13.08
C ARG A 2 13.07 -0.12 -12.14
N LYS A 3 13.67 0.70 -11.27
CA LYS A 3 14.73 0.27 -10.34
C LYS A 3 14.22 -0.55 -9.14
N GLY A 4 12.92 -0.49 -8.82
CA GLY A 4 12.36 -1.12 -7.63
C GLY A 4 12.06 -2.61 -7.86
N ASN A 5 12.58 -3.46 -6.98
CA ASN A 5 12.22 -4.87 -6.93
C ASN A 5 10.95 -5.01 -6.07
N HIS A 6 9.78 -5.29 -6.68
CA HIS A 6 8.53 -5.46 -5.94
C HIS A 6 8.32 -6.92 -5.52
N GLY A 7 7.61 -7.14 -4.41
CA GLY A 7 7.18 -8.48 -4.03
C GLY A 7 6.12 -9.04 -5.00
N GLY A 8 6.01 -10.37 -5.07
CA GLY A 8 5.03 -11.05 -5.91
C GLY A 8 5.47 -11.26 -7.35
N ASP A 9 6.76 -11.14 -7.67
CA ASP A 9 7.30 -11.40 -9.01
C ASP A 9 7.52 -12.90 -9.25
N TRP A 10 6.42 -13.61 -9.45
CA TRP A 10 6.42 -15.04 -9.73
C TRP A 10 7.02 -15.34 -11.09
N ALA A 11 6.88 -14.43 -12.06
CA ALA A 11 7.43 -14.62 -13.41
C ALA A 11 8.96 -14.65 -13.37
N ALA A 12 9.61 -13.74 -12.63
CA ALA A 12 11.06 -13.75 -12.43
C ALA A 12 11.52 -15.00 -11.68
N TYR A 13 10.75 -15.42 -10.65
CA TYR A 13 11.05 -16.67 -9.93
C TYR A 13 10.97 -17.87 -10.87
N GLN A 14 9.88 -18.01 -11.64
CA GLN A 14 9.68 -19.11 -12.59
C GLN A 14 10.77 -19.15 -13.68
N ALA A 15 11.15 -18.00 -14.21
CA ALA A 15 12.22 -17.92 -15.21
C ALA A 15 13.58 -18.38 -14.65
N LYS A 16 13.81 -18.23 -13.34
CA LYS A 16 15.07 -18.61 -12.69
C LYS A 16 15.10 -20.06 -12.22
N HIS A 17 13.96 -20.61 -11.80
CA HIS A 17 13.88 -21.91 -11.11
C HIS A 17 13.11 -22.98 -11.88
N ASP A 18 12.55 -22.64 -13.05
CA ASP A 18 11.67 -23.51 -13.84
C ASP A 18 10.49 -24.09 -13.03
N ALA A 19 10.03 -23.35 -12.02
CA ALA A 19 8.96 -23.75 -11.10
C ALA A 19 8.26 -22.52 -10.53
N LEU A 20 7.04 -22.69 -10.05
CA LEU A 20 6.37 -21.66 -9.24
C LEU A 20 6.84 -21.70 -7.78
N PRO A 21 6.85 -20.57 -7.06
CA PRO A 21 7.17 -20.56 -5.65
C PRO A 21 6.13 -21.39 -4.87
N ARG A 22 6.58 -22.12 -3.85
CA ARG A 22 5.71 -22.90 -2.96
C ARG A 22 4.93 -22.00 -2.00
N LEU A 23 5.58 -20.91 -1.55
CA LEU A 23 5.02 -19.92 -0.62
C LEU A 23 5.52 -18.52 -1.02
N ASP A 24 4.60 -17.55 -1.00
CA ASP A 24 4.95 -16.16 -1.26
C ASP A 24 4.54 -15.25 -0.09
N PHE A 25 5.53 -14.80 0.67
CA PHE A 25 5.42 -13.82 1.73
C PHE A 25 5.92 -12.42 1.29
N SER A 26 6.38 -12.28 0.05
CA SER A 26 6.95 -11.02 -0.46
C SER A 26 5.88 -9.99 -0.79
N ALA A 27 4.68 -10.44 -1.20
CA ALA A 27 3.54 -9.60 -1.52
C ALA A 27 2.57 -9.48 -0.33
N ASN A 28 2.28 -8.25 0.09
CA ASN A 28 1.38 -7.94 1.23
C ASN A 28 -0.10 -8.04 0.84
N VAL A 29 -0.51 -9.17 0.30
CA VAL A 29 -1.88 -9.43 -0.16
C VAL A 29 -2.60 -10.32 0.86
N SER A 30 -3.92 -10.11 1.04
CA SER A 30 -4.73 -10.95 1.93
C SER A 30 -4.55 -12.45 1.65
N PRO A 31 -4.24 -13.27 2.66
CA PRO A 31 -4.09 -14.72 2.50
C PRO A 31 -5.41 -15.45 2.24
N LEU A 32 -6.55 -14.78 2.46
CA LEU A 32 -7.87 -15.36 2.20
C LEU A 32 -8.23 -15.39 0.71
N GLY A 33 -7.44 -14.69 -0.14
CA GLY A 33 -7.76 -14.51 -1.54
C GLY A 33 -9.03 -13.67 -1.76
N PRO A 34 -9.50 -13.52 -3.02
CA PRO A 34 -10.71 -12.75 -3.31
C PRO A 34 -11.97 -13.44 -2.73
N PRO A 35 -12.92 -12.67 -2.14
CA PRO A 35 -14.20 -13.20 -1.70
C PRO A 35 -15.00 -13.86 -2.84
N GLU A 36 -15.85 -14.84 -2.52
CA GLU A 36 -16.63 -15.56 -3.53
C GLU A 36 -17.62 -14.65 -4.28
N GLY A 37 -18.25 -13.67 -3.58
CA GLY A 37 -19.09 -12.67 -4.23
C GLY A 37 -18.35 -11.84 -5.27
N VAL A 38 -17.08 -11.50 -4.99
CA VAL A 38 -16.23 -10.78 -5.94
C VAL A 38 -15.87 -11.64 -7.14
N LYS A 39 -15.51 -12.93 -6.93
CA LYS A 39 -15.19 -13.86 -8.02
C LYS A 39 -16.41 -14.08 -8.93
N ARG A 40 -17.61 -14.18 -8.35
CA ARG A 40 -18.88 -14.31 -9.10
C ARG A 40 -19.14 -13.06 -9.96
N ALA A 41 -19.03 -11.87 -9.36
CA ALA A 41 -19.22 -10.62 -10.09
C ALA A 41 -18.23 -10.45 -11.26
N MET A 42 -16.98 -10.90 -11.09
CA MET A 42 -16.00 -10.89 -12.18
C MET A 42 -16.38 -11.87 -13.29
N ARG A 43 -16.84 -13.10 -12.95
CA ARG A 43 -17.29 -14.08 -13.96
C ARG A 43 -18.48 -13.53 -14.77
N GLU A 44 -19.45 -12.90 -14.12
CA GLU A 44 -20.59 -12.24 -14.76
C GLU A 44 -20.13 -11.09 -15.68
N ALA A 45 -19.14 -10.30 -15.26
CA ALA A 45 -18.60 -9.20 -16.05
C ALA A 45 -17.83 -9.65 -17.32
N ILE A 46 -17.39 -10.91 -17.39
CA ILE A 46 -16.76 -11.48 -18.61
C ILE A 46 -17.72 -11.43 -19.80
N GLU A 47 -19.02 -11.60 -19.61
CA GLU A 47 -20.04 -11.52 -20.67
C GLU A 47 -20.13 -10.14 -21.35
N HIS A 48 -19.53 -9.11 -20.71
CA HIS A 48 -19.56 -7.72 -21.16
C HIS A 48 -18.20 -7.18 -21.62
N VAL A 49 -17.17 -8.02 -21.76
CA VAL A 49 -15.81 -7.56 -22.11
C VAL A 49 -15.69 -6.98 -23.53
N ALA A 50 -16.65 -7.27 -24.41
CA ALA A 50 -16.70 -6.66 -25.75
C ALA A 50 -17.11 -5.18 -25.72
N GLN A 51 -17.61 -4.67 -24.58
CA GLN A 51 -18.00 -3.28 -24.40
C GLN A 51 -16.89 -2.51 -23.68
N TYR A 52 -16.66 -1.26 -24.08
CA TYR A 52 -15.79 -0.38 -23.30
C TYR A 52 -16.35 -0.18 -21.89
N PRO A 53 -15.49 -0.13 -20.87
CA PRO A 53 -15.94 0.15 -19.50
C PRO A 53 -16.45 1.60 -19.36
N ASP A 54 -17.24 1.86 -18.32
CA ASP A 54 -17.58 3.25 -17.96
C ASP A 54 -16.30 4.03 -17.61
N PRO A 55 -15.93 5.05 -18.41
CA PRO A 55 -14.70 5.80 -18.18
C PRO A 55 -14.69 6.60 -16.87
N ARG A 56 -15.87 6.88 -16.32
CA ARG A 56 -16.04 7.60 -15.06
C ARG A 56 -16.28 6.70 -13.86
N CYS A 57 -16.39 5.38 -14.05
CA CYS A 57 -16.67 4.39 -12.99
C CYS A 57 -17.88 4.79 -12.11
N CYS A 58 -18.97 5.27 -12.70
CA CYS A 58 -20.09 5.89 -11.98
C CYS A 58 -20.69 4.96 -10.91
N ALA A 59 -20.93 3.69 -11.24
CA ALA A 59 -21.48 2.72 -10.29
C ALA A 59 -20.52 2.45 -9.13
N LEU A 60 -19.22 2.34 -9.41
CA LEU A 60 -18.18 2.12 -8.40
C LEU A 60 -18.00 3.36 -7.52
N ARG A 61 -17.95 4.57 -8.11
CA ARG A 61 -17.85 5.83 -7.36
C ARG A 61 -19.06 6.02 -6.44
N LYS A 62 -20.27 5.69 -6.90
CA LYS A 62 -21.49 5.72 -6.06
C LYS A 62 -21.35 4.77 -4.88
N ALA A 63 -20.96 3.52 -5.10
CA ALA A 63 -20.78 2.53 -4.04
C ALA A 63 -19.68 2.93 -3.03
N LEU A 64 -18.58 3.52 -3.51
CA LEU A 64 -17.52 4.07 -2.67
C LEU A 64 -17.99 5.28 -1.87
N GLY A 65 -18.78 6.16 -2.48
CA GLY A 65 -19.39 7.32 -1.81
C GLY A 65 -20.30 6.89 -0.64
N GLU A 66 -21.17 5.90 -0.88
CA GLU A 66 -22.01 5.29 0.14
C GLU A 66 -21.20 4.63 1.26
N HIS A 67 -20.15 3.86 0.90
CA HIS A 67 -19.27 3.17 1.86
C HIS A 67 -18.50 4.13 2.77
N HIS A 68 -18.04 5.26 2.25
CA HIS A 68 -17.23 6.23 3.00
C HIS A 68 -18.01 7.43 3.54
N GLY A 69 -19.27 7.59 3.18
CA GLY A 69 -20.07 8.76 3.54
C GLY A 69 -19.58 10.05 2.86
N VAL A 70 -19.09 9.96 1.62
CA VAL A 70 -18.59 11.11 0.86
C VAL A 70 -19.30 11.24 -0.49
N ASP A 71 -19.31 12.47 -1.04
CA ASP A 71 -19.83 12.70 -2.38
C ASP A 71 -19.02 11.90 -3.42
N PRO A 72 -19.66 11.14 -4.32
CA PRO A 72 -18.96 10.48 -5.43
C PRO A 72 -18.12 11.42 -6.31
N ALA A 73 -18.44 12.74 -6.34
CA ALA A 73 -17.63 13.73 -7.03
C ALA A 73 -16.20 13.86 -6.46
N HIS A 74 -16.02 13.54 -5.19
CA HIS A 74 -14.72 13.57 -4.51
C HIS A 74 -13.89 12.28 -4.70
N ILE A 75 -14.28 11.38 -5.60
CA ILE A 75 -13.64 10.08 -5.81
C ILE A 75 -13.17 9.95 -7.26
N LEU A 76 -11.92 9.55 -7.45
CA LEU A 76 -11.37 9.14 -8.75
C LEU A 76 -10.86 7.70 -8.67
N CYS A 77 -11.31 6.83 -9.59
CA CYS A 77 -10.85 5.45 -9.72
C CYS A 77 -9.69 5.35 -10.72
N GLY A 78 -8.77 4.41 -10.48
CA GLY A 78 -7.60 4.18 -11.33
C GLY A 78 -7.16 2.72 -11.37
N ASN A 79 -6.20 2.43 -12.23
CA ASN A 79 -5.60 1.11 -12.44
C ASN A 79 -4.63 0.73 -11.28
N GLY A 80 -5.16 0.67 -10.06
CA GLY A 80 -4.40 0.59 -8.82
C GLY A 80 -3.93 1.96 -8.32
N ALA A 81 -3.46 2.01 -7.06
CA ALA A 81 -2.96 3.26 -6.47
C ALA A 81 -1.75 3.82 -7.22
N ALA A 82 -0.90 2.98 -7.81
CA ALA A 82 0.28 3.42 -8.57
C ALA A 82 -0.10 4.29 -9.80
N ASP A 83 -1.17 3.94 -10.51
CA ASP A 83 -1.70 4.77 -11.59
C ASP A 83 -2.13 6.17 -11.09
N LEU A 84 -2.77 6.22 -9.92
CA LEU A 84 -3.21 7.48 -9.32
C LEU A 84 -2.04 8.34 -8.81
N ILE A 85 -0.97 7.72 -8.33
CA ILE A 85 0.27 8.41 -7.96
C ILE A 85 0.91 9.04 -9.21
N ASP A 86 1.01 8.30 -10.31
CA ASP A 86 1.53 8.81 -11.58
C ASP A 86 0.68 9.97 -12.13
N ARG A 87 -0.66 9.82 -12.11
CA ARG A 87 -1.59 10.88 -12.53
C ARG A 87 -1.48 12.13 -11.68
N LEU A 88 -1.33 11.95 -10.35
CA LEU A 88 -1.14 13.08 -9.44
C LEU A 88 0.15 13.83 -9.77
N ALA A 89 1.27 13.09 -9.94
CA ALA A 89 2.55 13.69 -10.29
C ALA A 89 2.46 14.47 -11.63
N LEU A 90 1.81 13.91 -12.65
CA LEU A 90 1.59 14.56 -13.95
C LEU A 90 0.68 15.79 -13.87
N ALA A 91 -0.39 15.72 -13.06
CA ALA A 91 -1.35 16.81 -12.90
C ALA A 91 -0.81 17.96 -12.05
N LEU A 92 -0.01 17.63 -11.03
CA LEU A 92 0.52 18.59 -10.06
C LEU A 92 1.85 19.21 -10.54
N ARG A 93 2.74 18.39 -11.13
CA ARG A 93 4.12 18.75 -11.53
C ARG A 93 4.84 19.51 -10.41
N PRO A 94 4.96 18.92 -9.21
CA PRO A 94 5.51 19.64 -8.08
C PRO A 94 6.99 19.93 -8.30
N LYS A 95 7.45 21.10 -7.87
CA LYS A 95 8.88 21.45 -7.89
C LYS A 95 9.62 20.77 -6.76
N ARG A 96 9.01 20.74 -5.56
CA ARG A 96 9.59 20.14 -4.34
C ARG A 96 8.55 19.28 -3.63
N ALA A 97 8.93 18.05 -3.34
CA ALA A 97 8.09 17.09 -2.66
C ALA A 97 8.80 16.51 -1.44
N LEU A 98 8.13 16.49 -0.30
CA LEU A 98 8.63 15.86 0.92
C LEU A 98 8.11 14.41 0.99
N VAL A 99 9.00 13.45 1.19
CA VAL A 99 8.69 12.02 1.27
C VAL A 99 9.46 11.41 2.44
N THR A 100 8.80 10.61 3.28
CA THR A 100 9.51 9.88 4.34
C THR A 100 10.34 8.74 3.74
N ALA A 101 11.45 8.35 4.38
CA ALA A 101 12.29 7.22 3.96
C ALA A 101 12.80 6.42 5.19
N PRO A 102 12.64 5.07 5.21
CA PRO A 102 12.11 4.21 4.15
C PRO A 102 10.58 4.31 3.97
N THR A 103 10.15 4.34 2.70
CA THR A 103 8.74 4.23 2.32
C THR A 103 8.58 3.62 0.92
N PHE A 104 7.38 3.58 0.36
CA PHE A 104 7.10 3.03 -0.95
C PHE A 104 7.77 3.87 -2.06
N SER A 105 8.62 3.23 -2.87
CA SER A 105 9.48 3.92 -3.85
C SER A 105 8.74 4.64 -4.97
N GLU A 106 7.51 4.19 -5.30
CA GLU A 106 6.74 4.78 -6.41
C GLU A 106 6.40 6.26 -6.18
N TYR A 107 6.39 6.77 -4.93
CA TYR A 107 6.19 8.20 -4.68
C TYR A 107 7.34 9.01 -5.27
N ALA A 108 8.57 8.69 -4.86
CA ALA A 108 9.77 9.38 -5.35
C ALA A 108 9.93 9.20 -6.87
N GLU A 109 9.76 7.96 -7.36
CA GLU A 109 9.91 7.66 -8.79
C GLU A 109 8.90 8.42 -9.66
N ALA A 110 7.63 8.57 -9.22
CA ALA A 110 6.63 9.33 -9.95
C ALA A 110 6.96 10.83 -9.99
N LEU A 111 7.43 11.37 -8.87
CA LEU A 111 7.79 12.79 -8.73
C LEU A 111 9.03 13.13 -9.56
N GLU A 112 10.06 12.31 -9.53
CA GLU A 112 11.29 12.48 -10.31
C GLU A 112 11.03 12.38 -11.81
N ARG A 113 10.10 11.52 -12.26
CA ARG A 113 9.71 11.42 -13.68
C ARG A 113 9.13 12.70 -14.25
N VAL A 114 8.54 13.56 -13.43
CA VAL A 114 8.01 14.87 -13.85
C VAL A 114 8.98 16.03 -13.58
N GLY A 115 10.21 15.73 -13.14
CA GLY A 115 11.25 16.70 -12.85
C GLY A 115 11.16 17.36 -11.47
N GLY A 116 10.36 16.79 -10.55
CA GLY A 116 10.27 17.25 -9.17
C GLY A 116 11.49 16.88 -8.34
N GLN A 117 11.92 17.78 -7.46
CA GLN A 117 12.94 17.49 -6.45
C GLN A 117 12.30 16.77 -5.26
N VAL A 118 12.78 15.57 -4.97
CA VAL A 118 12.35 14.81 -3.78
C VAL A 118 13.26 15.13 -2.60
N ILE A 119 12.66 15.54 -1.49
CA ILE A 119 13.29 15.78 -0.20
C ILE A 119 12.93 14.58 0.69
N SER A 120 13.92 13.76 1.04
CA SER A 120 13.70 12.62 1.93
C SER A 120 13.76 13.06 3.39
N PHE A 121 12.70 12.74 4.15
CA PHE A 121 12.70 12.83 5.60
C PHE A 121 13.08 11.47 6.19
N PRO A 122 14.25 11.33 6.86
CA PRO A 122 14.72 10.02 7.30
C PRO A 122 13.94 9.53 8.52
N LEU A 123 13.33 8.35 8.41
CA LEU A 123 12.84 7.57 9.54
C LEU A 123 14.00 6.75 10.09
N ARG A 124 14.37 6.95 11.34
CA ARG A 124 15.57 6.36 11.94
C ARG A 124 15.28 5.05 12.67
N GLU A 125 16.22 4.09 12.59
CA GLU A 125 16.10 2.79 13.27
C GLU A 125 16.01 2.95 14.78
N GLU A 126 16.77 3.88 15.38
CA GLU A 126 16.77 4.17 16.81
C GLU A 126 15.39 4.60 17.33
N GLY A 127 14.61 5.28 16.49
CA GLY A 127 13.20 5.66 16.74
C GLY A 127 12.20 4.60 16.29
N GLY A 128 12.64 3.39 15.93
CA GLY A 128 11.77 2.35 15.38
C GLY A 128 11.08 2.76 14.09
N PHE A 129 11.76 3.55 13.26
CA PHE A 129 11.24 4.09 11.99
C PHE A 129 9.89 4.81 12.13
N ALA A 130 9.62 5.43 13.27
CA ALA A 130 8.46 6.28 13.46
C ALA A 130 8.66 7.65 12.81
N VAL A 131 7.57 8.27 12.36
CA VAL A 131 7.57 9.70 12.02
C VAL A 131 7.72 10.48 13.33
N THR A 132 8.64 11.44 13.34
CA THR A 132 8.96 12.22 14.54
C THR A 132 8.59 13.70 14.37
N PRO A 133 8.45 14.48 15.46
CA PRO A 133 8.04 15.89 15.39
C PRO A 133 8.93 16.78 14.53
N GLU A 134 10.18 16.41 14.30
CA GLU A 134 11.13 17.13 13.45
C GLU A 134 10.64 17.23 11.97
N ILE A 135 9.69 16.41 11.55
CA ILE A 135 9.06 16.53 10.23
C ILE A 135 8.38 17.88 10.04
N LEU A 136 7.90 18.50 11.13
CA LEU A 136 7.25 19.81 11.07
C LEU A 136 8.19 20.93 10.60
N ASP A 137 9.49 20.79 10.86
CA ASP A 137 10.51 21.74 10.40
C ASP A 137 10.81 21.58 8.90
N ALA A 138 10.63 20.38 8.37
CA ALA A 138 10.78 20.11 6.94
C ALA A 138 9.56 20.55 6.11
N ILE A 139 8.41 20.84 6.74
CA ILE A 139 7.20 21.35 6.07
C ILE A 139 7.28 22.86 5.99
N THR A 140 7.68 23.37 4.81
CA THR A 140 7.90 24.80 4.54
C THR A 140 7.06 25.26 3.33
N PRO A 141 6.80 26.56 3.12
CA PRO A 141 5.96 27.06 2.02
C PRO A 141 6.49 26.76 0.61
N ASP A 142 7.74 26.35 0.48
CA ASP A 142 8.35 25.96 -0.80
C ASP A 142 8.23 24.46 -1.12
N VAL A 143 7.59 23.67 -0.21
CA VAL A 143 7.17 22.29 -0.45
C VAL A 143 5.77 22.30 -1.07
N ASP A 144 5.62 21.68 -2.23
CA ASP A 144 4.32 21.60 -2.93
C ASP A 144 3.44 20.45 -2.40
N VAL A 145 4.08 19.31 -2.05
CA VAL A 145 3.38 18.09 -1.65
C VAL A 145 4.18 17.28 -0.63
N LEU A 146 3.48 16.72 0.35
CA LEU A 146 3.99 15.74 1.32
C LEU A 146 3.33 14.39 1.07
N PHE A 147 4.10 13.31 0.94
CA PHE A 147 3.62 11.93 0.92
C PHE A 147 3.86 11.24 2.26
N LEU A 148 2.79 10.68 2.84
CA LEU A 148 2.82 9.82 4.02
C LEU A 148 2.08 8.52 3.74
N CYS A 149 2.67 7.38 4.07
CA CYS A 149 2.06 6.06 3.96
C CYS A 149 1.56 5.61 5.33
N GLU A 150 0.24 5.36 5.47
CA GLU A 150 -0.43 5.13 6.75
C GLU A 150 -1.33 3.86 6.72
N PRO A 151 -0.87 2.72 7.25
CA PRO A 151 0.46 2.39 7.80
C PRO A 151 1.56 2.40 6.74
N ASN A 152 2.78 2.77 7.17
CA ASN A 152 3.92 2.90 6.28
C ASN A 152 4.42 1.54 5.75
N ASN A 153 4.72 1.46 4.48
CA ASN A 153 5.39 0.34 3.85
C ASN A 153 6.87 0.73 3.56
N PRO A 154 7.88 0.06 4.15
CA PRO A 154 7.82 -1.32 4.66
C PRO A 154 7.67 -1.47 6.18
N THR A 155 7.65 -0.41 6.97
CA THR A 155 7.79 -0.46 8.43
C THR A 155 6.55 -0.98 9.16
N GLY A 156 5.37 -0.87 8.57
CA GLY A 156 4.10 -1.21 9.20
C GLY A 156 3.66 -0.23 10.29
N ARG A 157 4.41 0.86 10.50
CA ARG A 157 4.14 1.87 11.54
C ARG A 157 3.06 2.84 11.07
N THR A 158 2.32 3.36 12.03
CA THR A 158 1.43 4.51 11.82
C THR A 158 2.01 5.73 12.53
N THR A 159 1.71 6.91 12.01
CA THR A 159 2.04 8.17 12.67
C THR A 159 1.18 8.33 13.94
N GLU A 160 1.76 8.84 15.01
CA GLU A 160 1.02 9.17 16.23
C GLU A 160 -0.10 10.17 15.90
N PRO A 161 -1.35 9.95 16.38
CA PRO A 161 -2.51 10.76 15.97
C PRO A 161 -2.35 12.26 16.18
N GLY A 162 -1.77 12.68 17.31
CA GLY A 162 -1.54 14.10 17.60
C GLY A 162 -0.49 14.71 16.67
N LEU A 163 0.55 13.95 16.33
CA LEU A 163 1.56 14.39 15.36
C LEU A 163 0.96 14.46 13.94
N LEU A 164 0.14 13.48 13.53
CA LEU A 164 -0.53 13.52 12.23
C LEU A 164 -1.43 14.75 12.12
N GLN A 165 -2.16 15.08 13.18
CA GLN A 165 -2.95 16.30 13.24
C GLN A 165 -2.08 17.55 13.11
N ALA A 166 -0.95 17.64 13.82
CA ALA A 166 -0.01 18.76 13.72
C ALA A 166 0.60 18.89 12.32
N ILE A 167 0.89 17.77 11.64
CA ILE A 167 1.35 17.74 10.25
C ILE A 167 0.29 18.34 9.32
N LEU A 168 -0.98 17.91 9.45
CA LEU A 168 -2.08 18.43 8.62
C LEU A 168 -2.26 19.95 8.82
N GLU A 169 -2.20 20.44 10.06
CA GLU A 169 -2.28 21.87 10.36
C GLU A 169 -1.10 22.66 9.79
N LYS A 170 0.12 22.14 9.93
CA LYS A 170 1.32 22.76 9.38
C LYS A 170 1.27 22.82 7.85
N CYS A 171 0.88 21.73 7.20
CA CYS A 171 0.70 21.68 5.74
C CYS A 171 -0.36 22.68 5.28
N ARG A 172 -1.48 22.81 6.00
CA ARG A 172 -2.50 23.82 5.72
C ARG A 172 -1.94 25.23 5.79
N ALA A 173 -1.20 25.54 6.85
CA ALA A 173 -0.59 26.85 7.04
C ALA A 173 0.45 27.21 5.95
N CYS A 174 1.18 26.20 5.43
CA CYS A 174 2.18 26.35 4.38
C CYS A 174 1.62 26.18 2.94
N GLY A 175 0.34 25.83 2.77
CA GLY A 175 -0.27 25.56 1.46
C GLY A 175 0.15 24.25 0.81
N VAL A 176 0.73 23.31 1.57
CA VAL A 176 1.22 22.01 1.11
C VAL A 176 0.06 21.03 0.91
N LEU A 177 0.02 20.31 -0.23
CA LEU A 177 -0.88 19.20 -0.43
C LEU A 177 -0.38 17.99 0.37
N VAL A 178 -1.23 17.37 1.18
CA VAL A 178 -0.90 16.11 1.86
C VAL A 178 -1.49 14.94 1.07
N VAL A 179 -0.65 13.97 0.72
CA VAL A 179 -1.06 12.70 0.13
C VAL A 179 -0.90 11.61 1.20
N LEU A 180 -2.02 11.10 1.69
CA LEU A 180 -2.03 9.97 2.63
C LEU A 180 -2.31 8.68 1.86
N ASP A 181 -1.34 7.78 1.82
CA ASP A 181 -1.55 6.45 1.28
C ASP A 181 -2.08 5.53 2.38
N GLU A 182 -3.40 5.39 2.40
CA GLU A 182 -4.13 4.51 3.31
C GLU A 182 -4.43 3.13 2.70
N CYS A 183 -3.66 2.66 1.71
CA CYS A 183 -3.86 1.34 1.07
C CYS A 183 -3.78 0.18 2.07
N PHE A 184 -3.07 0.34 3.18
CA PHE A 184 -2.97 -0.64 4.25
C PHE A 184 -3.85 -0.33 5.48
N ALA A 185 -4.51 0.82 5.54
CA ALA A 185 -5.39 1.19 6.65
C ALA A 185 -6.55 0.21 6.90
N PRO A 186 -7.14 -0.47 5.89
CA PRO A 186 -8.19 -1.47 6.14
C PRO A 186 -7.73 -2.66 6.99
N PHE A 187 -6.42 -2.95 7.07
CA PHE A 187 -5.85 -4.02 7.88
C PHE A 187 -5.67 -3.66 9.35
N LEU A 188 -5.81 -2.40 9.72
CA LEU A 188 -5.73 -1.96 11.11
C LEU A 188 -6.82 -2.63 11.94
N LEU A 189 -6.47 -3.17 13.10
CA LEU A 189 -7.45 -3.77 14.03
C LEU A 189 -8.38 -2.71 14.61
N THR A 190 -7.86 -1.50 14.84
CA THR A 190 -8.65 -0.31 15.15
C THR A 190 -8.67 0.58 13.91
N PRO A 191 -9.80 0.67 13.19
CA PRO A 191 -9.91 1.47 11.98
C PRO A 191 -9.57 2.95 12.25
N ARG A 192 -8.66 3.49 11.45
CA ARG A 192 -8.27 4.91 11.46
C ARG A 192 -8.22 5.40 10.01
N SER A 193 -8.77 6.57 9.74
CA SER A 193 -8.71 7.21 8.44
C SER A 193 -8.91 8.71 8.57
N GLN A 194 -8.30 9.47 7.67
CA GLN A 194 -8.47 10.91 7.58
C GLN A 194 -9.60 11.33 6.62
N ILE A 195 -10.41 10.39 6.13
CA ILE A 195 -11.61 10.70 5.30
C ILE A 195 -12.55 11.72 5.97
N PRO A 196 -12.84 11.67 7.29
CA PRO A 196 -13.72 12.65 7.95
C PRO A 196 -13.24 14.10 7.83
N VAL A 197 -11.94 14.33 7.70
CA VAL A 197 -11.35 15.68 7.60
C VAL A 197 -10.95 16.08 6.17
N LEU A 198 -11.40 15.32 5.17
CA LEU A 198 -11.08 15.52 3.75
C LEU A 198 -11.41 16.95 3.26
N ARG A 199 -12.46 17.58 3.80
CA ARG A 199 -12.89 18.96 3.45
C ARG A 199 -12.23 20.05 4.29
N VAL A 200 -11.50 19.66 5.35
CA VAL A 200 -10.85 20.61 6.27
C VAL A 200 -9.45 20.94 5.81
N TYR A 201 -8.77 19.97 5.22
CA TYR A 201 -7.38 20.08 4.80
C TYR A 201 -7.24 19.92 3.28
N ARG A 202 -6.13 20.44 2.73
CA ARG A 202 -5.71 20.15 1.36
C ARG A 202 -5.13 18.73 1.31
N LEU A 203 -6.02 17.75 1.16
CA LEU A 203 -5.76 16.35 1.40
C LEU A 203 -6.20 15.48 0.22
N LEU A 204 -5.35 14.55 -0.20
CA LEU A 204 -5.68 13.46 -1.11
C LEU A 204 -5.38 12.13 -0.41
N ILE A 205 -6.37 11.26 -0.34
CA ILE A 205 -6.24 9.93 0.30
C ILE A 205 -6.23 8.87 -0.78
N LEU A 206 -5.18 8.03 -0.81
CA LEU A 206 -5.08 6.88 -1.70
C LEU A 206 -5.61 5.62 -1.02
N ARG A 207 -6.35 4.81 -1.75
CA ARG A 207 -6.88 3.52 -1.33
C ARG A 207 -6.76 2.49 -2.44
N ALA A 208 -6.68 1.20 -2.10
CA ALA A 208 -6.61 0.13 -3.08
C ALA A 208 -7.35 -1.12 -2.66
N PHE A 209 -7.96 -1.80 -3.63
CA PHE A 209 -8.54 -3.13 -3.46
C PHE A 209 -7.50 -4.25 -3.56
N THR A 210 -6.33 -3.93 -4.09
CA THR A 210 -5.26 -4.89 -4.43
C THR A 210 -4.81 -5.74 -3.25
N LYS A 211 -4.74 -5.15 -2.05
CA LYS A 211 -4.16 -5.78 -0.86
C LYS A 211 -5.22 -6.46 -0.01
N PHE A 212 -6.17 -5.68 0.48
CA PHE A 212 -7.16 -6.12 1.46
C PHE A 212 -8.09 -7.20 0.91
N TYR A 213 -8.57 -7.04 -0.32
CA TYR A 213 -9.49 -8.00 -0.97
C TYR A 213 -8.80 -9.06 -1.84
N GLY A 214 -7.46 -9.13 -1.81
CA GLY A 214 -6.74 -10.12 -2.60
C GLY A 214 -6.80 -9.89 -4.12
N LEU A 215 -7.00 -8.66 -4.58
CA LEU A 215 -7.25 -8.30 -5.98
C LEU A 215 -6.01 -7.70 -6.68
N ALA A 216 -4.82 -8.19 -6.33
CA ALA A 216 -3.56 -7.64 -6.86
C ALA A 216 -3.50 -7.66 -8.40
N GLY A 217 -3.96 -8.75 -9.03
CA GLY A 217 -3.99 -8.91 -10.50
C GLY A 217 -5.12 -8.15 -11.19
N VAL A 218 -6.17 -7.73 -10.47
CA VAL A 218 -7.31 -6.97 -11.01
C VAL A 218 -6.97 -5.50 -11.26
N ARG A 219 -5.98 -4.97 -10.53
CA ARG A 219 -5.48 -3.61 -10.69
C ARG A 219 -6.54 -2.53 -10.45
N LEU A 220 -7.08 -2.46 -9.22
CA LEU A 220 -8.09 -1.48 -8.84
C LEU A 220 -7.63 -0.66 -7.63
N GLY A 221 -7.69 0.67 -7.76
CA GLY A 221 -7.48 1.65 -6.70
C GLY A 221 -8.40 2.85 -6.89
N TYR A 222 -8.43 3.71 -5.90
CA TYR A 222 -9.13 4.99 -5.94
C TYR A 222 -8.47 6.00 -5.02
N CYS A 223 -8.71 7.27 -5.30
CA CYS A 223 -8.37 8.34 -4.36
C CYS A 223 -9.61 9.16 -4.02
N LEU A 224 -9.52 9.82 -2.84
CA LEU A 224 -10.52 10.75 -2.36
C LEU A 224 -9.86 12.12 -2.18
N CYS A 225 -10.48 13.17 -2.70
CA CYS A 225 -10.04 14.55 -2.56
C CYS A 225 -11.23 15.51 -2.63
N ALA A 226 -11.26 16.53 -1.78
CA ALA A 226 -12.32 17.55 -1.85
C ALA A 226 -12.10 18.55 -2.99
N ASP A 227 -10.87 18.68 -3.49
CA ASP A 227 -10.52 19.51 -4.66
C ASP A 227 -10.87 18.73 -5.94
N THR A 228 -12.07 19.02 -6.48
CA THR A 228 -12.56 18.39 -7.71
C THR A 228 -11.78 18.82 -8.94
N ASP A 229 -11.22 20.04 -8.97
CA ASP A 229 -10.39 20.51 -10.07
C ASP A 229 -9.07 19.74 -10.14
N LEU A 230 -8.51 19.36 -8.98
CA LEU A 230 -7.35 18.46 -8.94
C LEU A 230 -7.72 17.08 -9.49
N LEU A 231 -8.87 16.52 -9.08
CA LEU A 231 -9.32 15.21 -9.57
C LEU A 231 -9.56 15.23 -11.09
N ASP A 232 -10.13 16.30 -11.63
CA ASP A 232 -10.33 16.45 -13.08
C ASP A 232 -9.00 16.54 -13.84
N ARG A 233 -8.03 17.29 -13.33
CA ARG A 233 -6.66 17.33 -13.90
C ARG A 233 -5.99 15.95 -13.83
N MET A 234 -6.15 15.19 -12.73
CA MET A 234 -5.64 13.83 -12.62
C MET A 234 -6.34 12.89 -13.60
N ALA A 235 -7.63 13.03 -13.83
CA ALA A 235 -8.36 12.24 -14.82
C ALA A 235 -7.82 12.51 -16.24
N LEU A 236 -7.59 13.77 -16.58
CA LEU A 236 -7.03 14.19 -17.88
C LEU A 236 -5.56 13.79 -18.07
N ALA A 237 -4.79 13.67 -16.99
CA ALA A 237 -3.39 13.25 -17.02
C ALA A 237 -3.19 11.74 -17.32
N GLY A 238 -4.26 10.94 -17.22
CA GLY A 238 -4.22 9.52 -17.50
C GLY A 238 -4.83 9.15 -18.86
N GLN A 239 -4.81 7.85 -19.17
CA GLN A 239 -5.51 7.33 -20.34
C GLN A 239 -7.03 7.27 -20.11
N PRO A 240 -7.88 7.34 -21.16
CA PRO A 240 -9.29 7.02 -21.07
C PRO A 240 -9.47 5.53 -20.69
N TRP A 241 -10.59 5.21 -20.05
CA TRP A 241 -10.93 3.82 -19.62
C TRP A 241 -9.86 3.13 -18.75
N PRO A 242 -9.41 3.75 -17.66
CA PRO A 242 -8.30 3.20 -16.87
C PRO A 242 -8.67 1.93 -16.09
N VAL A 243 -9.96 1.71 -15.84
CA VAL A 243 -10.49 0.62 -15.00
C VAL A 243 -11.39 -0.28 -15.84
N SER A 244 -11.00 -1.54 -15.99
CA SER A 244 -11.75 -2.53 -16.79
C SER A 244 -13.14 -2.85 -16.21
N ASN A 245 -14.05 -3.40 -17.03
CA ASN A 245 -15.37 -3.89 -16.59
C ASN A 245 -15.25 -4.87 -15.41
N LEU A 246 -14.30 -5.80 -15.48
CA LEU A 246 -14.06 -6.78 -14.43
C LEU A 246 -13.63 -6.10 -13.12
N ALA A 247 -12.74 -5.11 -13.20
CA ALA A 247 -12.26 -4.39 -12.03
C ALA A 247 -13.36 -3.54 -11.38
N GLN A 248 -14.21 -2.86 -12.19
CA GLN A 248 -15.34 -2.09 -11.67
C GLN A 248 -16.35 -3.00 -10.96
N ALA A 249 -16.73 -4.13 -11.58
CA ALA A 249 -17.62 -5.12 -10.99
C ALA A 249 -17.05 -5.72 -9.69
N ALA A 250 -15.76 -6.08 -9.71
CA ALA A 250 -15.04 -6.57 -8.52
C ALA A 250 -15.07 -5.57 -7.37
N GLY A 251 -14.84 -4.28 -7.65
CA GLY A 251 -14.85 -3.22 -6.65
C GLY A 251 -16.23 -3.05 -5.98
N VAL A 252 -17.30 -2.98 -6.79
CA VAL A 252 -18.68 -2.87 -6.27
C VAL A 252 -19.03 -4.08 -5.40
N ALA A 253 -18.67 -5.30 -5.83
CA ALA A 253 -18.93 -6.50 -5.05
C ALA A 253 -18.12 -6.54 -3.75
N ALA A 254 -16.85 -6.16 -3.79
CA ALA A 254 -15.95 -6.17 -2.63
C ALA A 254 -16.43 -5.28 -1.47
N LEU A 255 -17.04 -4.14 -1.76
CA LEU A 255 -17.59 -3.22 -0.75
C LEU A 255 -18.76 -3.82 0.04
N ARG A 256 -19.38 -4.89 -0.43
CA ARG A 256 -20.48 -5.60 0.23
C ARG A 256 -20.00 -6.74 1.14
N GLU A 257 -18.71 -7.08 1.10
CA GLU A 257 -18.12 -8.24 1.79
C GLU A 257 -17.70 -7.89 3.24
N THR A 258 -18.66 -7.52 4.10
CA THR A 258 -18.39 -7.10 5.49
C THR A 258 -17.79 -8.21 6.34
N ALA A 259 -18.37 -9.43 6.25
CA ALA A 259 -17.86 -10.60 6.99
C ALA A 259 -16.43 -11.01 6.59
N TYR A 260 -16.02 -10.72 5.34
CA TYR A 260 -14.65 -10.95 4.90
C TYR A 260 -13.68 -10.04 5.66
N ALA A 261 -14.05 -8.77 5.85
CA ALA A 261 -13.21 -7.80 6.54
C ALA A 261 -12.99 -8.20 8.02
N GLU A 262 -14.02 -8.67 8.70
CA GLU A 262 -13.94 -9.18 10.08
C GLU A 262 -13.01 -10.40 10.15
N LYS A 263 -13.29 -11.42 9.33
CA LYS A 263 -12.49 -12.65 9.27
C LYS A 263 -11.00 -12.37 9.03
N LEU A 264 -10.68 -11.40 8.15
CA LEU A 264 -9.29 -11.05 7.86
C LEU A 264 -8.62 -10.35 9.05
N ARG A 265 -9.32 -9.44 9.73
CA ARG A 265 -8.78 -8.78 10.94
C ARG A 265 -8.59 -9.77 12.09
N ASP A 266 -9.51 -10.71 12.29
CA ASP A 266 -9.37 -11.79 13.30
C ASP A 266 -8.14 -12.66 13.03
N LEU A 267 -7.92 -13.02 11.76
CA LEU A 267 -6.72 -13.74 11.36
C LEU A 267 -5.46 -12.93 11.72
N LEU A 268 -5.43 -11.65 11.38
CA LEU A 268 -4.28 -10.79 11.67
C LEU A 268 -4.06 -10.57 13.17
N ALA A 269 -5.13 -10.46 13.95
CA ALA A 269 -5.05 -10.30 15.40
C ALA A 269 -4.35 -11.51 16.06
N GLN A 270 -4.55 -12.70 15.50
CA GLN A 270 -3.93 -13.94 15.99
C GLN A 270 -2.55 -14.17 15.38
N GLN A 271 -2.43 -14.04 14.06
CA GLN A 271 -1.25 -14.51 13.34
C GLN A 271 -0.09 -13.51 13.36
N ARG A 272 -0.34 -12.20 13.40
CA ARG A 272 0.73 -11.19 13.43
C ARG A 272 1.58 -11.30 14.72
N PRO A 273 1.01 -11.33 15.94
CA PRO A 273 1.81 -11.50 17.15
C PRO A 273 2.49 -12.86 17.21
N TRP A 274 1.84 -13.92 16.75
CA TRP A 274 2.44 -15.24 16.68
C TRP A 274 3.68 -15.25 15.77
N LEU A 275 3.55 -14.77 14.54
CA LEU A 275 4.65 -14.73 13.57
C LEU A 275 5.81 -13.86 14.08
N LYS A 276 5.50 -12.73 14.70
CA LYS A 276 6.51 -11.86 15.34
C LYS A 276 7.32 -12.67 16.37
N GLN A 277 6.65 -13.35 17.30
CA GLN A 277 7.30 -14.13 18.33
C GLN A 277 8.18 -15.26 17.75
N GLN A 278 7.71 -15.94 16.70
CA GLN A 278 8.50 -17.00 16.07
C GLN A 278 9.76 -16.46 15.39
N LEU A 279 9.66 -15.33 14.67
CA LEU A 279 10.83 -14.67 14.07
C LEU A 279 11.85 -14.22 15.14
N GLU A 280 11.39 -13.70 16.27
CA GLU A 280 12.26 -13.34 17.40
C GLU A 280 12.97 -14.56 18.00
N ARG A 281 12.30 -15.71 18.08
CA ARG A 281 12.92 -16.99 18.52
C ARG A 281 14.01 -17.47 17.56
N GLN A 282 13.92 -17.09 16.28
CA GLN A 282 14.98 -17.33 15.27
C GLN A 282 16.12 -16.29 15.33
N GLY A 283 16.19 -15.46 16.37
CA GLY A 283 17.22 -14.45 16.55
C GLY A 283 17.03 -13.19 15.70
N CYS A 284 15.87 -13.00 15.08
CA CYS A 284 15.57 -11.81 14.31
C CYS A 284 15.11 -10.65 15.23
N PHE A 285 15.52 -9.44 14.91
CA PHE A 285 14.87 -8.25 15.45
C PHE A 285 13.63 -7.91 14.61
N VAL A 286 12.45 -7.89 15.23
CA VAL A 286 11.18 -7.63 14.52
C VAL A 286 10.61 -6.27 14.93
N LEU A 287 10.42 -5.40 13.96
CA LEU A 287 9.82 -4.09 14.19
C LEU A 287 8.32 -4.25 14.52
N PRO A 288 7.83 -3.61 15.60
CA PRO A 288 6.39 -3.59 15.85
C PRO A 288 5.66 -2.81 14.76
N GLY A 289 4.71 -3.46 14.08
CA GLY A 289 3.91 -2.88 13.00
C GLY A 289 2.43 -3.20 13.16
N GLU A 290 1.55 -2.39 12.55
CA GLU A 290 0.09 -2.52 12.63
C GLU A 290 -0.55 -3.07 11.34
N ALA A 291 0.24 -3.14 10.24
CA ALA A 291 -0.21 -3.64 8.94
C ALA A 291 -0.29 -5.19 8.87
N ASN A 292 -0.60 -5.72 7.70
CA ASN A 292 -0.63 -7.15 7.41
C ASN A 292 0.76 -7.73 7.04
N TYR A 293 1.83 -7.11 7.50
CA TYR A 293 3.22 -7.55 7.30
C TYR A 293 4.08 -7.15 8.49
N LEU A 294 5.25 -7.77 8.58
CA LEU A 294 6.28 -7.47 9.54
C LEU A 294 7.58 -7.13 8.82
N LEU A 295 8.22 -6.02 9.21
CA LEU A 295 9.58 -5.70 8.86
C LEU A 295 10.50 -6.26 9.95
N PHE A 296 11.55 -6.96 9.55
CA PHE A 296 12.48 -7.56 10.50
C PHE A 296 13.92 -7.53 9.98
N ARG A 297 14.88 -7.55 10.89
CA ARG A 297 16.30 -7.68 10.63
C ARG A 297 16.78 -9.07 11.03
N SER A 298 17.33 -9.81 10.07
CA SER A 298 17.90 -11.14 10.28
C SER A 298 19.39 -11.06 10.61
N PRO A 299 19.93 -11.97 11.44
CA PRO A 299 21.39 -12.12 11.58
C PRO A 299 22.06 -12.60 10.27
N ASP A 300 21.32 -13.25 9.38
CA ASP A 300 21.81 -13.70 8.06
C ASP A 300 21.36 -12.76 6.94
N PRO A 301 22.23 -11.93 6.34
CA PRO A 301 21.87 -11.07 5.22
C PRO A 301 21.55 -11.84 3.92
N LYS A 302 21.82 -13.15 3.88
CA LYS A 302 21.50 -14.01 2.73
C LYS A 302 20.19 -14.78 2.90
N LEU A 303 19.45 -14.56 4.00
CA LEU A 303 18.22 -15.30 4.32
C LEU A 303 17.23 -15.31 3.14
N GLY A 304 16.98 -14.18 2.50
CA GLY A 304 16.06 -14.10 1.35
C GLY A 304 16.45 -15.04 0.20
N ARG A 305 17.74 -15.10 -0.15
CA ARG A 305 18.25 -16.01 -1.20
C ARG A 305 18.20 -17.49 -0.77
N ARG A 306 18.40 -17.76 0.50
CA ARG A 306 18.35 -19.14 1.04
C ARG A 306 16.90 -19.65 1.03
N LEU A 307 15.95 -18.84 1.45
CA LEU A 307 14.51 -19.14 1.39
C LEU A 307 14.02 -19.29 -0.05
N GLU A 308 14.45 -18.42 -0.97
CA GLU A 308 14.11 -18.51 -2.39
C GLU A 308 14.50 -19.87 -2.99
N ARG A 309 15.67 -20.43 -2.64
CA ARG A 309 16.10 -21.78 -3.08
C ARG A 309 15.20 -22.90 -2.53
N GLN A 310 14.51 -22.67 -1.43
CA GLN A 310 13.53 -23.59 -0.84
C GLN A 310 12.11 -23.35 -1.36
N GLY A 311 11.94 -22.45 -2.34
CA GLY A 311 10.64 -22.10 -2.90
C GLY A 311 9.82 -21.12 -2.06
N VAL A 312 10.44 -20.43 -1.11
CA VAL A 312 9.78 -19.45 -0.23
C VAL A 312 10.27 -18.04 -0.57
N LEU A 313 9.35 -17.18 -0.99
CA LEU A 313 9.67 -15.80 -1.31
C LEU A 313 9.39 -14.89 -0.11
N ILE A 314 10.38 -14.08 0.27
CA ILE A 314 10.25 -12.95 1.18
C ILE A 314 10.74 -11.67 0.49
N ARG A 315 10.33 -10.50 0.96
CA ARG A 315 10.79 -9.22 0.39
C ARG A 315 12.12 -8.80 1.03
N THR A 316 13.20 -8.76 0.24
CA THR A 316 14.46 -8.13 0.62
C THR A 316 14.31 -6.61 0.55
N CYS A 317 14.63 -5.90 1.63
CA CYS A 317 14.38 -4.46 1.74
C CYS A 317 15.66 -3.61 1.60
N ALA A 318 16.74 -4.16 1.09
CA ALA A 318 18.02 -3.46 0.89
C ALA A 318 17.98 -2.29 -0.11
N ASP A 319 16.93 -2.22 -0.92
CA ASP A 319 16.67 -1.17 -1.90
C ASP A 319 15.80 -0.02 -1.34
N TYR A 320 15.39 -0.09 -0.09
CA TYR A 320 14.75 1.03 0.60
C TYR A 320 15.80 1.93 1.26
N ASP A 321 15.70 3.23 1.05
CA ASP A 321 16.57 4.19 1.72
C ASP A 321 16.51 4.04 3.25
N GLY A 322 17.67 3.94 3.90
CA GLY A 322 17.77 3.76 5.35
C GLY A 322 17.68 2.30 5.82
N LEU A 323 17.51 1.31 4.91
CA LEU A 323 17.54 -0.11 5.24
C LEU A 323 18.77 -0.80 4.65
N GLY A 324 19.38 -1.71 5.43
CA GLY A 324 20.53 -2.51 5.02
C GLY A 324 20.15 -3.86 4.40
N PRO A 325 21.16 -4.64 3.97
CA PRO A 325 20.96 -5.91 3.26
C PRO A 325 20.35 -7.03 4.11
N ASN A 326 20.33 -6.87 5.42
CA ASN A 326 19.75 -7.82 6.38
C ASN A 326 18.32 -7.48 6.82
N TRP A 327 17.70 -6.45 6.22
CA TRP A 327 16.30 -6.12 6.42
C TRP A 327 15.39 -6.83 5.42
N PHE A 328 14.36 -7.45 5.95
CA PHE A 328 13.37 -8.21 5.19
C PHE A 328 11.96 -7.87 5.63
N ARG A 329 11.00 -8.04 4.74
CA ARG A 329 9.58 -7.91 5.04
C ARG A 329 8.84 -9.18 4.65
N VAL A 330 7.97 -9.67 5.53
CA VAL A 330 7.08 -10.81 5.29
C VAL A 330 5.63 -10.42 5.50
N ALA A 331 4.76 -10.85 4.62
CA ALA A 331 3.32 -10.75 4.82
C ALA A 331 2.87 -11.68 5.96
N VAL A 332 1.86 -11.27 6.72
CA VAL A 332 1.17 -12.15 7.66
C VAL A 332 0.15 -12.97 6.86
N ARG A 333 0.30 -14.31 6.90
CA ARG A 333 -0.52 -15.23 6.13
C ARG A 333 -1.35 -16.15 7.05
N THR A 334 -1.90 -17.24 6.48
CA THR A 334 -2.63 -18.24 7.28
C THR A 334 -1.71 -18.93 8.29
N ALA A 335 -2.26 -19.51 9.35
CA ALA A 335 -1.49 -20.22 10.37
C ALA A 335 -0.59 -21.32 9.76
N ALA A 336 -1.14 -22.11 8.82
CA ALA A 336 -0.40 -23.17 8.16
C ALA A 336 0.76 -22.65 7.30
N GLU A 337 0.57 -21.54 6.58
CA GLU A 337 1.64 -20.93 5.76
C GLU A 337 2.71 -20.29 6.65
N ASN A 338 2.32 -19.56 7.70
CA ASN A 338 3.25 -18.97 8.66
C ASN A 338 4.10 -20.03 9.36
N GLN A 339 3.48 -21.15 9.77
CA GLN A 339 4.19 -22.28 10.37
C GLN A 339 5.25 -22.86 9.41
N ARG A 340 4.89 -23.06 8.13
CA ARG A 340 5.84 -23.55 7.10
C ARG A 340 6.99 -22.58 6.84
N LEU A 341 6.76 -21.27 6.92
CA LEU A 341 7.85 -20.29 6.82
C LEU A 341 8.85 -20.51 7.95
N ILE A 342 8.37 -20.61 9.18
CA ILE A 342 9.22 -20.77 10.36
C ILE A 342 9.99 -22.10 10.30
N GLU A 343 9.34 -23.21 9.99
CA GLU A 343 9.99 -24.55 9.82
C GLU A 343 11.10 -24.49 8.74
N THR A 344 10.85 -23.76 7.63
CA THR A 344 11.87 -23.57 6.59
C THR A 344 13.04 -22.73 7.10
N MET A 345 12.79 -21.71 7.94
CA MET A 345 13.84 -20.86 8.53
C MET A 345 14.68 -21.62 9.56
N GLU A 346 14.07 -22.48 10.40
CA GLU A 346 14.77 -23.30 11.40
C GLU A 346 15.87 -24.18 10.78
N GLY A 347 15.64 -24.69 9.58
CA GLY A 347 16.64 -25.45 8.83
C GLY A 347 17.74 -24.59 8.17
N LEU A 348 17.61 -23.26 8.25
CA LEU A 348 18.52 -22.32 7.57
C LEU A 348 19.30 -21.42 8.54
N LEU A 349 18.79 -21.06 9.68
CA LEU A 349 19.44 -20.23 10.70
C LEU A 349 20.04 -21.09 11.81
#